data_eb8ef2298572b73a936a29c2439f40b5
#
_entry.id   eb8ef2298572b73a936a29c2439f40b5
#
_cell.length_a   1.000
_cell.length_b   1.000
_cell.length_c   1.000
_cell.angle_alpha   90.00
_cell.angle_beta   90.00
_cell.angle_gamma   90.00
#
_symmetry.space_group_name_H-M   'P 1'
#
loop_
_entity.id
_entity.type
_entity.pdbx_description
1 polymer ?
#
loop_
_entity_poly.entity_id
_entity_poly.type
_entity_poly.pdbx_seq_one_letter_code
_entity_poly.pdbx_strand_id
1 'polypeptide(L)'
;MKNSLKRSFLRFMTVSILIVLPSCSQKNPIALVLLKDTSISGQNNEEFKTTTKKACKGITESISRGDELKVIQVNGEQDFFENLTPTNPTDAKKQCGAVRTTQKQGTLACPAVRTAHKIFQSSKKPGVLLVLIETNERESPCPQDWRTTVKNVIEKGGSVVILNATNNGGESFRLELETALEGLPVTYAHTDVEFVIKNAIQETRRKAEAKL
;
A
#
# COMPACT_ATOMS: atom_id res chain seq x y z
N MET A 1 18.24 -14.36 87.15
CA MET A 1 18.96 -14.42 85.93
C MET A 1 17.90 -14.52 84.80
N LYS A 2 17.62 -13.45 84.03
CA LYS A 2 16.60 -13.38 83.03
C LYS A 2 17.28 -13.05 81.69
N ASN A 3 17.31 -14.02 80.79
CA ASN A 3 17.82 -13.87 79.40
C ASN A 3 16.73 -13.26 78.54
N SER A 4 16.98 -12.04 78.06
CA SER A 4 16.14 -11.35 77.09
C SER A 4 16.58 -11.74 75.66
N LEU A 5 15.75 -12.47 74.99
CA LEU A 5 15.91 -12.73 73.55
C LEU A 5 15.42 -11.51 72.70
N LYS A 6 16.37 -10.79 72.15
CA LYS A 6 16.05 -9.79 71.13
C LYS A 6 15.74 -10.48 69.79
N ARG A 7 14.49 -10.46 69.39
CA ARG A 7 14.06 -10.87 68.01
C ARG A 7 14.33 -9.72 67.07
N SER A 8 15.34 -9.88 66.24
CA SER A 8 15.56 -9.01 65.06
C SER A 8 14.54 -9.37 63.98
N PHE A 9 13.61 -8.47 63.73
CA PHE A 9 12.72 -8.54 62.56
C PHE A 9 13.47 -8.06 61.37
N LEU A 10 13.94 -8.98 60.50
CA LEU A 10 14.50 -8.68 59.18
C LEU A 10 13.33 -8.43 58.24
N ARG A 11 13.04 -7.17 57.96
CA ARG A 11 12.06 -6.78 56.92
C ARG A 11 12.69 -7.00 55.55
N PHE A 12 12.30 -8.06 54.88
CA PHE A 12 12.56 -8.23 53.42
C PHE A 12 11.69 -7.22 52.65
N MET A 13 12.33 -6.17 52.15
CA MET A 13 11.73 -5.26 51.20
C MET A 13 11.80 -5.94 49.80
N THR A 14 10.72 -6.58 49.41
CA THR A 14 10.57 -7.07 48.04
C THR A 14 10.39 -5.89 47.10
N VAL A 15 11.47 -5.50 46.44
CA VAL A 15 11.43 -4.53 45.34
C VAL A 15 10.83 -5.25 44.14
N SER A 16 9.54 -5.03 43.89
CA SER A 16 8.89 -5.47 42.65
C SER A 16 9.41 -4.60 41.50
N ILE A 17 10.39 -5.10 40.76
CA ILE A 17 10.82 -4.52 39.50
C ILE A 17 9.70 -4.77 38.51
N LEU A 18 8.85 -3.77 38.28
CA LEU A 18 7.96 -3.74 37.11
C LEU A 18 8.83 -3.67 35.86
N ILE A 19 9.09 -4.82 35.25
CA ILE A 19 9.67 -4.86 33.90
C ILE A 19 8.58 -4.36 32.97
N VAL A 20 8.63 -3.07 32.66
CA VAL A 20 7.86 -2.49 31.55
C VAL A 20 8.49 -3.07 30.28
N LEU A 21 7.99 -4.23 29.84
CA LEU A 21 8.30 -4.73 28.52
C LEU A 21 7.88 -3.65 27.52
N PRO A 22 8.79 -3.21 26.63
CA PRO A 22 8.39 -2.29 25.59
C PRO A 22 7.25 -2.99 24.84
N SER A 23 6.04 -2.45 24.97
CA SER A 23 4.90 -2.85 24.17
C SER A 23 5.36 -2.73 22.73
N CYS A 24 5.63 -3.86 22.06
CA CYS A 24 5.78 -3.87 20.62
C CYS A 24 4.46 -3.30 20.08
N SER A 25 4.45 -2.01 19.81
CA SER A 25 3.32 -1.31 19.23
C SER A 25 2.96 -2.06 17.95
N GLN A 26 1.95 -2.89 18.07
CA GLN A 26 1.45 -3.66 16.94
C GLN A 26 0.87 -2.63 15.99
N LYS A 27 1.61 -2.33 14.92
CA LYS A 27 1.18 -1.34 13.93
C LYS A 27 -0.18 -1.76 13.39
N ASN A 28 -1.11 -0.82 13.32
CA ASN A 28 -2.43 -1.09 12.76
C ASN A 28 -2.33 -1.63 11.34
N PRO A 29 -2.92 -2.81 11.06
CA PRO A 29 -2.84 -3.42 9.75
C PRO A 29 -3.60 -2.59 8.71
N ILE A 30 -3.04 -2.53 7.50
CA ILE A 30 -3.60 -1.82 6.35
C ILE A 30 -3.89 -2.79 5.20
N ALA A 31 -4.78 -2.37 4.29
CA ALA A 31 -4.98 -3.01 3.00
C ALA A 31 -4.28 -2.18 1.91
N LEU A 32 -3.29 -2.77 1.26
CA LEU A 32 -2.49 -2.14 0.22
C LEU A 32 -2.84 -2.77 -1.13
N VAL A 33 -3.27 -1.95 -2.08
CA VAL A 33 -3.56 -2.39 -3.44
C VAL A 33 -2.64 -1.66 -4.40
N LEU A 34 -1.88 -2.42 -5.19
CA LEU A 34 -1.05 -1.92 -6.26
C LEU A 34 -1.70 -2.27 -7.61
N LEU A 35 -2.11 -1.27 -8.36
CA LEU A 35 -2.43 -1.40 -9.78
C LEU A 35 -1.13 -1.28 -10.54
N LYS A 36 -0.67 -2.36 -11.14
CA LYS A 36 0.62 -2.44 -11.82
C LYS A 36 0.44 -2.78 -13.27
N ASP A 37 0.86 -1.88 -14.14
CA ASP A 37 0.92 -2.16 -15.57
C ASP A 37 1.90 -3.31 -15.86
N THR A 38 1.42 -4.27 -16.60
CA THR A 38 2.21 -5.42 -17.08
C THR A 38 2.08 -5.60 -18.59
N SER A 39 1.63 -4.55 -19.28
CA SER A 39 1.59 -4.51 -20.74
C SER A 39 2.99 -4.64 -21.36
N ILE A 40 3.05 -5.01 -22.62
CA ILE A 40 4.33 -5.16 -23.33
C ILE A 40 5.09 -3.84 -23.38
N SER A 41 4.39 -2.71 -23.58
CA SER A 41 4.99 -1.37 -23.61
C SER A 41 5.66 -1.04 -22.27
N GLY A 42 4.93 -1.20 -21.17
CA GLY A 42 5.47 -0.97 -19.83
C GLY A 42 6.67 -1.87 -19.51
N GLN A 43 6.63 -3.13 -19.94
CA GLN A 43 7.74 -4.04 -19.74
C GLN A 43 8.99 -3.70 -20.55
N ASN A 44 8.86 -3.01 -21.65
CA ASN A 44 9.98 -2.58 -22.49
C ASN A 44 10.54 -1.20 -22.09
N ASN A 45 9.87 -0.49 -21.20
CA ASN A 45 10.28 0.83 -20.74
C ASN A 45 11.18 0.74 -19.50
N GLU A 46 12.45 1.15 -19.63
CA GLU A 46 13.43 1.06 -18.55
C GLU A 46 13.11 2.02 -17.37
N GLU A 47 12.53 3.17 -17.65
CA GLU A 47 12.10 4.11 -16.60
C GLU A 47 10.94 3.50 -15.80
N PHE A 48 9.97 2.91 -16.47
CA PHE A 48 8.87 2.19 -15.83
C PHE A 48 9.37 1.02 -14.97
N LYS A 49 10.29 0.22 -15.47
CA LYS A 49 10.93 -0.85 -14.70
C LYS A 49 11.63 -0.33 -13.45
N THR A 50 12.34 0.80 -13.58
CA THR A 50 13.04 1.44 -12.47
C THR A 50 12.05 1.96 -11.44
N THR A 51 10.98 2.62 -11.86
CA THR A 51 9.90 3.10 -11.00
C THR A 51 9.20 1.93 -10.29
N THR A 52 8.93 0.85 -11.02
CA THR A 52 8.37 -0.39 -10.44
C THR A 52 9.27 -0.97 -9.35
N LYS A 53 10.58 -1.04 -9.60
CA LYS A 53 11.55 -1.54 -8.59
C LYS A 53 11.56 -0.67 -7.34
N LYS A 54 11.55 0.66 -7.49
CA LYS A 54 11.48 1.62 -6.37
C LYS A 54 10.16 1.49 -5.61
N ALA A 55 9.03 1.35 -6.31
CA ALA A 55 7.73 1.14 -5.71
C ALA A 55 7.69 -0.16 -4.88
N CYS A 56 8.14 -1.26 -5.46
CA CYS A 56 8.21 -2.54 -4.77
C CYS A 56 9.14 -2.50 -3.55
N LYS A 57 10.23 -1.77 -3.62
CA LYS A 57 11.13 -1.56 -2.48
C LYS A 57 10.42 -0.81 -1.37
N GLY A 58 9.77 0.32 -1.68
CA GLY A 58 9.02 1.11 -0.71
C GLY A 58 7.92 0.29 -0.01
N ILE A 59 7.17 -0.52 -0.76
CA ILE A 59 6.17 -1.46 -0.22
C ILE A 59 6.84 -2.46 0.72
N THR A 60 7.86 -3.18 0.23
CA THR A 60 8.52 -4.28 0.97
C THR A 60 9.10 -3.81 2.31
N GLU A 61 9.69 -2.62 2.32
CA GLU A 61 10.30 -2.05 3.54
C GLU A 61 9.27 -1.46 4.52
N SER A 62 8.03 -1.25 4.05
CA SER A 62 6.95 -0.65 4.87
C SER A 62 5.92 -1.66 5.36
N ILE A 63 5.83 -2.83 4.73
CA ILE A 63 4.83 -3.82 5.08
C ILE A 63 5.10 -4.41 6.46
N SER A 64 4.05 -4.67 7.21
CA SER A 64 4.10 -5.21 8.56
C SER A 64 3.21 -6.44 8.68
N ARG A 65 3.43 -7.22 9.72
CA ARG A 65 2.59 -8.39 10.00
C ARG A 65 1.12 -7.96 10.16
N GLY A 66 0.24 -8.66 9.45
CA GLY A 66 -1.19 -8.38 9.46
C GLY A 66 -1.67 -7.46 8.33
N ASP A 67 -0.75 -6.82 7.60
CA ASP A 67 -1.13 -6.09 6.39
C ASP A 67 -1.58 -7.03 5.28
N GLU A 68 -2.34 -6.49 4.36
CA GLU A 68 -2.73 -7.17 3.12
C GLU A 68 -2.07 -6.43 1.95
N LEU A 69 -1.43 -7.17 1.06
CA LEU A 69 -0.97 -6.64 -0.22
C LEU A 69 -1.70 -7.37 -1.35
N LYS A 70 -2.28 -6.61 -2.25
CA LYS A 70 -2.90 -7.13 -3.44
C LYS A 70 -2.34 -6.41 -4.66
N VAL A 71 -1.75 -7.19 -5.57
CA VAL A 71 -1.22 -6.66 -6.82
C VAL A 71 -2.18 -7.03 -7.94
N ILE A 72 -2.79 -6.02 -8.54
CA ILE A 72 -3.66 -6.18 -9.69
C ILE A 72 -2.81 -5.86 -10.92
N GLN A 73 -2.63 -6.85 -11.77
CA GLN A 73 -1.90 -6.67 -13.01
C GLN A 73 -2.83 -6.07 -14.06
N VAL A 74 -2.43 -4.91 -14.58
CA VAL A 74 -3.17 -4.18 -15.61
C VAL A 74 -2.55 -4.50 -16.96
N ASN A 75 -3.31 -5.17 -17.83
CA ASN A 75 -2.89 -5.57 -19.16
C ASN A 75 -4.11 -5.79 -20.06
N GLY A 76 -3.92 -6.28 -21.28
CA GLY A 76 -5.01 -6.55 -22.23
C GLY A 76 -5.89 -7.76 -21.90
N GLU A 77 -5.64 -8.46 -20.80
CA GLU A 77 -6.48 -9.54 -20.30
C GLU A 77 -7.26 -9.05 -19.09
N GLN A 78 -8.56 -9.36 -19.05
CA GLN A 78 -9.37 -9.02 -17.87
C GLN A 78 -8.99 -9.87 -16.67
N ASP A 79 -8.93 -9.24 -15.51
CA ASP A 79 -8.95 -9.87 -14.19
C ASP A 79 -7.74 -10.77 -13.85
N PHE A 80 -6.52 -10.26 -14.02
CA PHE A 80 -5.38 -10.91 -13.42
C PHE A 80 -5.20 -10.43 -11.97
N PHE A 81 -5.63 -11.25 -11.03
CA PHE A 81 -5.63 -10.97 -9.61
C PHE A 81 -4.83 -12.04 -8.85
N GLU A 82 -3.68 -11.68 -8.30
CA GLU A 82 -3.01 -12.53 -7.33
C GLU A 82 -3.48 -12.17 -5.90
N ASN A 83 -4.34 -13.05 -5.37
CA ASN A 83 -4.73 -12.99 -3.96
C ASN A 83 -3.63 -13.62 -3.12
N LEU A 84 -2.73 -12.80 -2.64
CA LEU A 84 -1.78 -13.26 -1.63
C LEU A 84 -1.94 -12.36 -0.41
N THR A 85 -2.11 -12.95 0.74
CA THR A 85 -2.01 -12.23 2.00
C THR A 85 -0.56 -12.32 2.43
N PRO A 86 0.29 -11.34 2.11
CA PRO A 86 1.67 -11.41 2.52
C PRO A 86 1.70 -11.26 4.01
N THR A 87 2.46 -12.09 4.57
CA THR A 87 2.67 -12.08 6.00
C THR A 87 4.03 -11.54 6.36
N ASN A 88 4.89 -11.36 5.35
CA ASN A 88 6.26 -10.93 5.54
C ASN A 88 6.82 -10.16 4.32
N PRO A 89 7.92 -9.40 4.49
CA PRO A 89 8.55 -8.63 3.42
C PRO A 89 9.01 -9.45 2.21
N THR A 90 9.39 -10.72 2.42
CA THR A 90 9.85 -11.59 1.33
C THR A 90 8.70 -11.93 0.38
N ASP A 91 7.54 -12.27 0.92
CA ASP A 91 6.34 -12.54 0.13
C ASP A 91 5.88 -11.28 -0.61
N ALA A 92 5.90 -10.13 0.06
CA ALA A 92 5.59 -8.85 -0.56
C ALA A 92 6.52 -8.53 -1.73
N LYS A 93 7.83 -8.79 -1.59
CA LYS A 93 8.81 -8.61 -2.66
C LYS A 93 8.50 -9.51 -3.85
N LYS A 94 8.21 -10.78 -3.60
CA LYS A 94 7.87 -11.75 -4.64
C LYS A 94 6.61 -11.34 -5.39
N GLN A 95 5.56 -10.96 -4.67
CA GLN A 95 4.30 -10.52 -5.26
C GLN A 95 4.44 -9.26 -6.09
N CYS A 96 5.08 -8.24 -5.54
CA CYS A 96 5.27 -6.97 -6.21
C CYS A 96 6.13 -7.12 -7.47
N GLY A 97 7.13 -8.01 -7.42
CA GLY A 97 8.03 -8.32 -8.53
C GLY A 97 7.41 -9.23 -9.58
N ALA A 98 6.34 -9.95 -9.26
CA ALA A 98 5.72 -10.89 -10.18
C ALA A 98 5.19 -10.15 -11.43
N VAL A 99 5.48 -10.71 -12.59
CA VAL A 99 4.95 -10.25 -13.87
C VAL A 99 4.46 -11.48 -14.61
N ARG A 100 3.19 -11.48 -14.97
CA ARG A 100 2.67 -12.44 -15.94
C ARG A 100 2.63 -11.76 -17.29
N THR A 101 3.41 -12.28 -18.20
CA THR A 101 3.36 -11.85 -19.60
C THR A 101 2.05 -12.32 -20.23
N THR A 102 1.34 -11.40 -20.84
CA THR A 102 0.20 -11.70 -21.68
C THR A 102 0.58 -11.43 -23.13
N GLN A 103 0.00 -12.21 -24.05
CA GLN A 103 0.16 -11.96 -25.49
C GLN A 103 -0.85 -10.92 -25.99
N LYS A 104 -1.84 -10.55 -25.19
CA LYS A 104 -2.84 -9.54 -25.55
C LYS A 104 -2.26 -8.16 -25.35
N GLN A 105 -2.39 -7.34 -26.39
CA GLN A 105 -2.03 -5.94 -26.35
C GLN A 105 -3.10 -5.14 -25.60
N GLY A 106 -2.69 -4.07 -24.96
CA GLY A 106 -3.56 -3.12 -24.30
C GLY A 106 -3.40 -3.07 -22.78
N THR A 107 -3.96 -2.03 -22.20
CA THR A 107 -3.95 -1.76 -20.76
C THR A 107 -5.38 -1.48 -20.31
N LEU A 108 -6.02 -2.45 -19.64
CA LEU A 108 -7.40 -2.34 -19.17
C LEU A 108 -7.44 -1.77 -17.74
N ALA A 109 -7.33 -0.44 -17.61
CA ALA A 109 -7.31 0.23 -16.31
C ALA A 109 -8.69 0.21 -15.61
N CYS A 110 -9.79 0.33 -16.35
CA CYS A 110 -11.14 0.38 -15.80
C CYS A 110 -11.54 -0.91 -15.04
N PRO A 111 -11.36 -2.12 -15.59
CA PRO A 111 -11.58 -3.33 -14.80
C PRO A 111 -10.71 -3.41 -13.56
N ALA A 112 -9.46 -2.99 -13.63
CA ALA A 112 -8.53 -3.03 -12.51
C ALA A 112 -8.98 -2.09 -11.37
N VAL A 113 -9.40 -0.86 -11.67
CA VAL A 113 -9.89 0.06 -10.66
C VAL A 113 -11.20 -0.39 -10.03
N ARG A 114 -12.11 -1.00 -10.80
CA ARG A 114 -13.33 -1.61 -10.25
C ARG A 114 -13.02 -2.77 -9.30
N THR A 115 -12.01 -3.57 -9.63
CA THR A 115 -11.54 -4.65 -8.76
C THR A 115 -10.93 -4.09 -7.48
N ALA A 116 -10.10 -3.05 -7.57
CA ALA A 116 -9.58 -2.35 -6.39
C ALA A 116 -10.71 -1.79 -5.51
N HIS A 117 -11.75 -1.23 -6.11
CA HIS A 117 -12.92 -0.75 -5.39
C HIS A 117 -13.58 -1.86 -4.55
N LYS A 118 -13.85 -3.03 -5.14
CA LYS A 118 -14.43 -4.18 -4.43
C LYS A 118 -13.57 -4.63 -3.25
N ILE A 119 -12.24 -4.63 -3.42
CA ILE A 119 -11.30 -4.97 -2.36
C ILE A 119 -11.42 -3.99 -1.19
N PHE A 120 -11.39 -2.69 -1.47
CA PHE A 120 -11.52 -1.69 -0.44
C PHE A 120 -12.91 -1.65 0.21
N GLN A 121 -13.96 -1.98 -0.55
CA GLN A 121 -15.31 -2.13 0.03
C GLN A 121 -15.36 -3.26 1.05
N SER A 122 -14.78 -4.41 0.73
CA SER A 122 -14.81 -5.59 1.60
C SER A 122 -13.81 -5.52 2.76
N SER A 123 -12.76 -4.72 2.64
CA SER A 123 -11.75 -4.58 3.70
C SER A 123 -12.26 -3.67 4.83
N LYS A 124 -12.06 -4.12 6.06
CA LYS A 124 -12.26 -3.30 7.27
C LYS A 124 -11.03 -2.46 7.61
N LYS A 125 -9.92 -2.69 6.93
CA LYS A 125 -8.65 -2.00 7.16
C LYS A 125 -8.61 -0.69 6.36
N PRO A 126 -7.95 0.36 6.86
CA PRO A 126 -7.67 1.54 6.06
C PRO A 126 -6.80 1.15 4.87
N GLY A 127 -7.05 1.79 3.72
CA GLY A 127 -6.47 1.37 2.44
C GLY A 127 -5.35 2.27 1.95
N VAL A 128 -4.38 1.70 1.24
CA VAL A 128 -3.44 2.47 0.41
C VAL A 128 -3.60 1.99 -1.03
N LEU A 129 -3.98 2.89 -1.92
CA LEU A 129 -4.05 2.63 -3.35
C LEU A 129 -2.81 3.20 -4.03
N LEU A 130 -2.05 2.33 -4.66
CA LEU A 130 -0.89 2.69 -5.48
C LEU A 130 -1.23 2.41 -6.95
N VAL A 131 -1.05 3.40 -7.79
CA VAL A 131 -1.33 3.30 -9.23
C VAL A 131 -0.02 3.47 -9.99
N LEU A 132 0.39 2.43 -10.69
CA LEU A 132 1.59 2.41 -11.53
C LEU A 132 1.18 1.87 -12.90
N ILE A 133 0.66 2.76 -13.73
CA ILE A 133 0.14 2.44 -15.05
C ILE A 133 0.84 3.32 -16.07
N GLU A 134 1.41 2.67 -17.09
CA GLU A 134 1.88 3.31 -18.30
C GLU A 134 0.84 3.07 -19.39
N THR A 135 0.08 4.09 -19.76
CA THR A 135 -0.83 3.92 -20.87
C THR A 135 -0.43 4.86 -21.98
N ASN A 136 -0.22 4.26 -23.16
CA ASN A 136 -0.23 4.95 -24.43
C ASN A 136 -1.56 4.74 -25.16
N GLU A 137 -2.53 4.07 -24.53
CA GLU A 137 -3.67 3.54 -25.23
C GLU A 137 -4.97 4.26 -24.92
N ARG A 138 -5.79 4.29 -25.97
CA ARG A 138 -7.09 4.92 -26.09
C ARG A 138 -8.20 4.18 -25.32
N GLU A 139 -7.91 3.66 -24.14
CA GLU A 139 -8.99 3.15 -23.31
C GLU A 139 -9.85 4.34 -22.88
N SER A 140 -11.15 4.21 -23.07
CA SER A 140 -12.07 5.21 -22.54
C SER A 140 -11.81 5.39 -21.04
N PRO A 141 -11.47 6.59 -20.59
CA PRO A 141 -11.28 6.81 -19.20
C PRO A 141 -12.58 6.48 -18.47
N CYS A 142 -12.49 5.79 -17.36
CA CYS A 142 -13.62 5.53 -16.48
C CYS A 142 -13.60 6.48 -15.27
N PRO A 143 -13.77 7.80 -15.47
CA PRO A 143 -13.53 8.81 -14.46
C PRO A 143 -14.39 8.58 -13.21
N GLN A 144 -15.60 8.08 -13.41
CA GLN A 144 -16.50 7.79 -12.30
C GLN A 144 -16.01 6.60 -11.45
N ASP A 145 -15.47 5.54 -12.07
CA ASP A 145 -14.91 4.39 -11.35
C ASP A 145 -13.70 4.81 -10.52
N TRP A 146 -12.81 5.62 -11.12
CA TRP A 146 -11.65 6.19 -10.43
C TRP A 146 -12.08 7.06 -9.25
N ARG A 147 -12.96 8.02 -9.48
CA ARG A 147 -13.42 8.95 -8.45
C ARG A 147 -14.09 8.20 -7.29
N THR A 148 -14.93 7.22 -7.60
CA THR A 148 -15.63 6.42 -6.59
C THR A 148 -14.65 5.59 -5.76
N THR A 149 -13.67 4.97 -6.42
CA THR A 149 -12.66 4.15 -5.74
C THR A 149 -11.78 5.00 -4.82
N VAL A 150 -11.26 6.12 -5.34
CA VAL A 150 -10.40 7.03 -4.59
C VAL A 150 -11.15 7.62 -3.38
N LYS A 151 -12.40 8.07 -3.55
CA LYS A 151 -13.22 8.54 -2.44
C LYS A 151 -13.37 7.48 -1.35
N ASN A 152 -13.71 6.25 -1.71
CA ASN A 152 -13.83 5.14 -0.75
C ASN A 152 -12.55 4.94 0.07
N VAL A 153 -11.38 4.97 -0.58
CA VAL A 153 -10.09 4.85 0.12
C VAL A 153 -9.89 5.99 1.12
N ILE A 154 -10.12 7.23 0.69
CA ILE A 154 -9.90 8.44 1.48
C ILE A 154 -10.87 8.51 2.67
N GLU A 155 -12.16 8.25 2.45
CA GLU A 155 -13.20 8.27 3.48
C GLU A 155 -12.92 7.26 4.60
N LYS A 156 -12.29 6.13 4.26
CA LYS A 156 -11.81 5.15 5.24
C LYS A 156 -10.51 5.56 5.94
N GLY A 157 -9.97 6.74 5.65
CA GLY A 157 -8.72 7.24 6.24
C GLY A 157 -7.47 6.76 5.51
N GLY A 158 -7.63 6.25 4.30
CA GLY A 158 -6.53 5.77 3.47
C GLY A 158 -5.80 6.86 2.70
N SER A 159 -4.83 6.42 1.90
CA SER A 159 -4.00 7.27 1.03
C SER A 159 -4.01 6.75 -0.41
N VAL A 160 -3.89 7.66 -1.36
CA VAL A 160 -3.81 7.33 -2.79
C VAL A 160 -2.56 7.95 -3.38
N VAL A 161 -1.75 7.14 -4.06
CA VAL A 161 -0.53 7.58 -4.74
C VAL A 161 -0.57 7.14 -6.20
N ILE A 162 -0.42 8.09 -7.09
CA ILE A 162 -0.31 7.85 -8.52
C ILE A 162 1.14 8.08 -8.93
N LEU A 163 1.75 7.03 -9.44
CA LEU A 163 3.15 6.99 -9.82
C LEU A 163 3.25 7.19 -11.32
N ASN A 164 3.75 8.33 -11.74
CA ASN A 164 4.02 8.58 -13.14
C ASN A 164 5.38 7.98 -13.52
N ALA A 165 5.34 7.03 -14.43
CA ALA A 165 6.54 6.32 -14.85
C ALA A 165 7.19 6.89 -16.11
N THR A 166 6.52 7.76 -16.86
CA THR A 166 7.08 8.23 -18.15
C THR A 166 6.70 9.64 -18.52
N ASN A 167 7.66 10.30 -19.19
CA ASN A 167 7.45 11.59 -19.84
C ASN A 167 6.87 11.46 -21.28
N ASN A 168 6.73 10.22 -21.80
CA ASN A 168 6.40 9.97 -23.20
C ASN A 168 5.08 9.21 -23.33
N GLY A 169 4.03 9.87 -23.74
CA GLY A 169 2.79 9.23 -24.24
C GLY A 169 1.67 9.00 -23.20
N GLY A 170 1.98 8.90 -21.91
CA GLY A 170 0.96 8.74 -20.85
C GLY A 170 0.33 10.06 -20.38
N GLU A 171 0.66 11.18 -21.03
CA GLU A 171 0.21 12.49 -20.59
C GLU A 171 -1.30 12.68 -20.68
N SER A 172 -1.94 12.13 -21.70
CA SER A 172 -3.39 12.22 -21.86
C SER A 172 -4.14 11.46 -20.74
N PHE A 173 -3.72 10.23 -20.46
CA PHE A 173 -4.33 9.44 -19.38
C PHE A 173 -4.10 10.09 -18.01
N ARG A 174 -2.91 10.61 -17.78
CA ARG A 174 -2.60 11.35 -16.54
C ARG A 174 -3.51 12.56 -16.38
N LEU A 175 -3.64 13.37 -17.44
CA LEU A 175 -4.46 14.59 -17.40
C LEU A 175 -5.93 14.27 -17.16
N GLU A 176 -6.45 13.22 -17.80
CA GLU A 176 -7.81 12.73 -17.61
C GLU A 176 -8.02 12.24 -16.17
N LEU A 177 -7.02 11.52 -15.60
CA LEU A 177 -7.09 11.04 -14.24
C LEU A 177 -6.99 12.19 -13.23
N GLU A 178 -6.11 13.17 -13.47
CA GLU A 178 -6.01 14.39 -12.67
C GLU A 178 -7.33 15.16 -12.68
N THR A 179 -7.95 15.30 -13.84
CA THR A 179 -9.26 15.94 -13.99
C THR A 179 -10.37 15.14 -13.27
N ALA A 180 -10.39 13.82 -13.41
CA ALA A 180 -11.37 12.95 -12.75
C ALA A 180 -11.25 13.01 -11.21
N LEU A 181 -10.04 13.23 -10.70
CA LEU A 181 -9.72 13.24 -9.28
C LEU A 181 -9.57 14.64 -8.69
N GLU A 182 -9.88 15.67 -9.46
CA GLU A 182 -9.81 17.05 -9.00
C GLU A 182 -10.56 17.24 -7.66
N GLY A 183 -9.91 17.95 -6.74
CA GLY A 183 -10.43 18.21 -5.39
C GLY A 183 -10.32 17.03 -4.41
N LEU A 184 -9.74 15.90 -4.81
CA LEU A 184 -9.44 14.79 -3.91
C LEU A 184 -7.96 14.83 -3.48
N PRO A 185 -7.63 14.49 -2.23
CA PRO A 185 -6.25 14.49 -1.71
C PRO A 185 -5.47 13.27 -2.25
N VAL A 186 -5.03 13.37 -3.49
CA VAL A 186 -4.22 12.37 -4.18
C VAL A 186 -2.79 12.87 -4.29
N THR A 187 -1.82 11.99 -4.05
CA THR A 187 -0.41 12.29 -4.22
C THR A 187 0.06 11.81 -5.59
N TYR A 188 0.61 12.71 -6.38
CA TYR A 188 1.27 12.38 -7.65
C TYR A 188 2.79 12.37 -7.43
N ALA A 189 3.46 11.27 -7.80
CA ALA A 189 4.90 11.12 -7.60
C ALA A 189 5.61 10.80 -8.93
N HIS A 190 6.61 11.60 -9.27
CA HIS A 190 7.52 11.39 -10.41
C HIS A 190 8.90 10.97 -9.92
N THR A 191 9.36 11.58 -8.83
CA THR A 191 10.63 11.31 -8.17
C THR A 191 10.38 10.76 -6.78
N ASP A 192 11.42 10.30 -6.10
CA ASP A 192 11.35 9.84 -4.71
C ASP A 192 10.24 8.82 -4.41
N VAL A 193 9.91 8.00 -5.41
CA VAL A 193 8.81 7.03 -5.40
C VAL A 193 8.82 6.17 -4.13
N GLU A 194 9.98 5.67 -3.73
CA GLU A 194 10.14 4.85 -2.53
C GLU A 194 9.72 5.63 -1.27
N PHE A 195 10.18 6.87 -1.13
CA PHE A 195 9.88 7.74 0.01
C PHE A 195 8.38 8.09 0.07
N VAL A 196 7.79 8.45 -1.06
CA VAL A 196 6.36 8.81 -1.15
C VAL A 196 5.48 7.62 -0.74
N ILE A 197 5.81 6.42 -1.18
CA ILE A 197 5.06 5.20 -0.80
C ILE A 197 5.19 4.91 0.69
N LYS A 198 6.40 4.98 1.25
CA LYS A 198 6.63 4.80 2.69
C LYS A 198 5.81 5.78 3.51
N ASN A 199 5.80 7.05 3.10
CA ASN A 199 5.02 8.09 3.77
C ASN A 199 3.51 7.83 3.70
N ALA A 200 2.97 7.46 2.54
CA ALA A 200 1.56 7.15 2.37
C ALA A 200 1.12 5.98 3.27
N ILE A 201 1.94 4.94 3.38
CA ILE A 201 1.70 3.80 4.26
C ILE A 201 1.74 4.22 5.73
N GLN A 202 2.74 4.98 6.13
CA GLN A 202 2.88 5.46 7.52
C GLN A 202 1.75 6.41 7.92
N GLU A 203 1.38 7.34 7.04
CA GLU A 203 0.29 8.28 7.28
C GLU A 203 -1.05 7.55 7.43
N THR A 204 -1.31 6.55 6.57
CA THR A 204 -2.53 5.73 6.67
C THR A 204 -2.60 5.02 8.02
N ARG A 205 -1.50 4.45 8.51
CA ARG A 205 -1.44 3.83 9.85
C ARG A 205 -1.69 4.83 10.96
N ARG A 206 -1.03 5.99 10.90
CA ARG A 206 -1.19 7.06 11.89
C ARG A 206 -2.63 7.57 11.97
N LYS A 207 -3.31 7.71 10.82
CA LYS A 207 -4.73 8.07 10.77
C LYS A 207 -5.62 6.98 11.37
N ALA A 208 -5.27 5.72 11.20
CA ALA A 208 -5.99 4.60 11.81
C ALA A 208 -5.83 4.57 13.32
N GLU A 209 -4.63 4.87 13.84
CA GLU A 209 -4.36 4.97 15.27
C GLU A 209 -5.15 6.11 15.94
N ALA A 210 -5.29 7.24 15.25
CA ALA A 210 -6.01 8.40 15.78
C ALA A 210 -7.54 8.22 15.86
N LYS A 211 -8.11 7.15 15.27
CA LYS A 211 -9.55 6.85 15.29
C LYS A 211 -9.94 5.82 16.36
N LEU A 212 -8.96 5.24 17.06
CA LEU A 212 -9.15 4.30 18.18
C LEU A 212 -9.15 5.02 19.51
#